data_b1dad5e10e66b5121066401593b1319d
#
_entry.id   b1dad5e10e66b5121066401593b1319d
#
_cell.length_a   1.000
_cell.length_b   1.000
_cell.length_c   1.000
_cell.angle_alpha   90.00
_cell.angle_beta   90.00
_cell.angle_gamma   90.00
#
_symmetry.space_group_name_H-M   'P 1'
#
loop_
_entity.id
_entity.type
_entity.pdbx_description
1 polymer ?
#
loop_
_entity_poly.entity_id
_entity_poly.type
_entity_poly.pdbx_seq_one_letter_code
_entity_poly.pdbx_strand_id
1 'polypeptide(L)'
;MNTQEAIRNIEREKENFPLYESVRDKVVETLSYGQKRLIALMSAIVSGESCIIIDEATDGLDVNNRKILSNAIRKAAKGRIVLVVAHDLTFASQIADCLVFMKDGCLTEIQENSGEPEIEKMYEQLYSEEGGR
;
A
#
# COMPACT_ATOMS: atom_id res chain seq x y z
N MET A 1 7.83 20.33 6.49
CA MET A 1 7.81 19.69 7.83
C MET A 1 9.12 20.01 8.55
N ASN A 2 9.08 20.54 9.78
CA ASN A 2 10.29 20.77 10.58
C ASN A 2 10.64 19.52 11.42
N THR A 3 11.87 19.48 11.97
CA THR A 3 12.38 18.33 12.73
C THR A 3 11.50 17.93 13.92
N GLN A 4 10.96 18.90 14.67
CA GLN A 4 10.11 18.61 15.84
C GLN A 4 8.75 18.04 15.43
N GLU A 5 8.21 18.48 14.31
CA GLU A 5 6.98 17.96 13.75
C GLU A 5 7.17 16.54 13.23
N ALA A 6 8.30 16.27 12.55
CA ALA A 6 8.66 14.92 12.12
C ALA A 6 8.76 13.94 13.28
N ILE A 7 9.44 14.32 14.36
CA ILE A 7 9.56 13.48 15.57
C ILE A 7 8.19 13.20 16.16
N ARG A 8 7.31 14.19 16.33
CA ARG A 8 5.96 13.99 16.84
C ARG A 8 5.14 13.05 15.97
N ASN A 9 5.25 13.17 14.65
CA ASN A 9 4.55 12.30 13.72
C ASN A 9 5.07 10.85 13.80
N ILE A 10 6.38 10.66 13.91
CA ILE A 10 6.99 9.33 14.11
C ILE A 10 6.49 8.70 15.42
N GLU A 11 6.51 9.43 16.53
CA GLU A 11 6.03 8.94 17.82
C GLU A 11 4.54 8.53 17.78
N ARG A 12 3.71 9.27 17.05
CA ARG A 12 2.28 8.94 16.85
C ARG A 12 2.08 7.68 16.03
N GLU A 13 2.90 7.48 14.99
CA GLU A 13 2.71 6.41 14.01
C GLU A 13 3.52 5.15 14.33
N LYS A 14 4.49 5.20 15.25
CA LYS A 14 5.41 4.07 15.53
C LYS A 14 4.69 2.78 15.94
N GLU A 15 3.56 2.87 16.63
CA GLU A 15 2.76 1.71 17.02
C GLU A 15 2.15 0.97 15.83
N ASN A 16 2.00 1.66 14.70
CA ASN A 16 1.51 1.08 13.46
C ASN A 16 2.59 0.29 12.70
N PHE A 17 3.85 0.43 13.13
CA PHE A 17 5.02 -0.20 12.54
C PHE A 17 5.79 -0.99 13.60
N PRO A 18 5.39 -2.24 13.91
CA PRO A 18 6.05 -3.08 14.91
C PRO A 18 7.56 -3.26 14.69
N LEU A 19 7.98 -3.05 13.44
CA LEU A 19 9.38 -3.11 13.02
C LEU A 19 10.22 -1.92 13.55
N TYR A 20 9.60 -0.78 13.88
CA TYR A 20 10.29 0.47 14.18
C TYR A 20 11.40 0.30 15.22
N GLU A 21 11.07 -0.27 16.39
CA GLU A 21 12.04 -0.45 17.48
C GLU A 21 13.22 -1.37 17.10
N SER A 22 12.99 -2.32 16.21
CA SER A 22 14.04 -3.26 15.77
C SER A 22 15.00 -2.69 14.74
N VAL A 23 14.66 -1.59 14.09
CA VAL A 23 15.43 -1.03 12.97
C VAL A 23 15.90 0.41 13.19
N ARG A 24 15.32 1.15 14.13
CA ARG A 24 15.58 2.59 14.32
C ARG A 24 17.07 2.97 14.50
N ASP A 25 17.85 2.06 15.10
CA ASP A 25 19.27 2.26 15.36
C ASP A 25 20.18 1.53 14.35
N LYS A 26 19.59 0.93 13.29
CA LYS A 26 20.34 0.21 12.26
C LYS A 26 20.69 1.09 11.09
N VAL A 27 21.81 0.77 10.46
CA VAL A 27 22.20 1.39 9.19
C VAL A 27 21.30 0.81 8.08
N VAL A 28 20.75 1.70 7.23
CA VAL A 28 19.76 1.32 6.20
C VAL A 28 20.25 0.21 5.28
N GLU A 29 21.54 0.21 4.95
CA GLU A 29 22.18 -0.81 4.09
C GLU A 29 22.05 -2.22 4.65
N THR A 30 22.01 -2.37 5.97
CA THR A 30 21.91 -3.69 6.66
C THR A 30 20.50 -4.24 6.74
N LEU A 31 19.50 -3.45 6.36
CA LEU A 31 18.11 -3.86 6.39
C LEU A 31 17.75 -4.76 5.21
N SER A 32 16.82 -5.72 5.46
CA SER A 32 16.24 -6.50 4.38
C SER A 32 15.42 -5.61 3.43
N TYR A 33 15.17 -6.10 2.22
CA TYR A 33 14.36 -5.39 1.23
C TYR A 33 12.96 -5.02 1.78
N GLY A 34 12.27 -5.97 2.41
CA GLY A 34 10.97 -5.73 3.03
C GLY A 34 11.02 -4.69 4.16
N GLN A 35 12.09 -4.70 4.98
CA GLN A 35 12.29 -3.68 6.01
C GLN A 35 12.48 -2.28 5.40
N LYS A 36 13.28 -2.17 4.35
CA LYS A 36 13.46 -0.89 3.64
C LYS A 36 12.15 -0.36 3.07
N ARG A 37 11.32 -1.24 2.49
CA ARG A 37 10.01 -0.87 1.95
C ARG A 37 9.05 -0.37 3.02
N LEU A 38 8.95 -1.07 4.15
CA LEU A 38 8.12 -0.64 5.28
C LEU A 38 8.56 0.70 5.86
N ILE A 39 9.88 0.96 5.93
CA ILE A 39 10.41 2.26 6.39
C ILE A 39 10.07 3.37 5.39
N ALA A 40 10.18 3.11 4.09
CA ALA A 40 9.79 4.08 3.07
C ALA A 40 8.30 4.46 3.19
N LEU A 41 7.42 3.46 3.39
CA LEU A 41 6.00 3.71 3.64
C LEU A 41 5.78 4.52 4.93
N MET A 42 6.45 4.16 6.03
CA MET A 42 6.39 4.92 7.28
C MET A 42 6.78 6.38 7.05
N SER A 43 7.86 6.62 6.29
CA SER A 43 8.30 7.96 5.95
C SER A 43 7.22 8.76 5.19
N ALA A 44 6.53 8.13 4.25
CA ALA A 44 5.42 8.75 3.53
C ALA A 44 4.22 9.05 4.46
N ILE A 45 3.89 8.14 5.38
CA ILE A 45 2.80 8.35 6.33
C ILE A 45 3.10 9.48 7.31
N VAL A 46 4.31 9.54 7.85
CA VAL A 46 4.69 10.58 8.82
C VAL A 46 4.93 11.95 8.17
N SER A 47 5.07 12.03 6.85
CA SER A 47 5.20 13.29 6.13
C SER A 47 4.00 14.22 6.33
N GLY A 48 2.82 13.65 6.64
CA GLY A 48 1.60 14.40 6.87
C GLY A 48 0.88 14.84 5.58
N GLU A 49 1.34 14.37 4.42
CA GLU A 49 0.72 14.69 3.14
C GLU A 49 -0.72 14.18 3.06
N SER A 50 -1.59 14.94 2.40
CA SER A 50 -3.00 14.59 2.21
C SER A 50 -3.22 13.51 1.16
N CYS A 51 -2.24 13.27 0.31
CA CYS A 51 -2.26 12.22 -0.71
C CYS A 51 -0.95 11.44 -0.67
N ILE A 52 -1.06 10.11 -0.62
CA ILE A 52 0.08 9.18 -0.65
C ILE A 52 -0.09 8.28 -1.87
N ILE A 53 0.96 8.10 -2.65
CA ILE A 53 0.98 7.18 -3.79
C ILE A 53 1.97 6.07 -3.48
N ILE A 54 1.52 4.83 -3.60
CA ILE A 54 2.31 3.61 -3.35
C ILE A 54 2.29 2.77 -4.61
N ASP A 55 3.45 2.60 -5.22
CA ASP A 55 3.61 1.77 -6.42
C ASP A 55 4.19 0.40 -6.04
N GLU A 56 3.63 -0.67 -6.65
CA GLU A 56 4.05 -2.07 -6.44
C GLU A 56 4.19 -2.44 -4.94
N ALA A 57 3.17 -2.14 -4.17
CA ALA A 57 3.21 -2.19 -2.70
C ALA A 57 3.68 -3.54 -2.11
N THR A 58 3.39 -4.66 -2.77
CA THR A 58 3.61 -6.01 -2.22
C THR A 58 4.88 -6.71 -2.71
N ASP A 59 5.60 -6.13 -3.67
CA ASP A 59 6.76 -6.76 -4.28
C ASP A 59 7.86 -7.08 -3.27
N GLY A 60 8.29 -8.35 -3.27
CA GLY A 60 9.35 -8.83 -2.38
C GLY A 60 9.01 -8.88 -0.90
N LEU A 61 7.71 -8.70 -0.53
CA LEU A 61 7.25 -8.84 0.84
C LEU A 61 6.76 -10.26 1.13
N ASP A 62 7.19 -10.80 2.27
CA ASP A 62 6.60 -12.01 2.83
C ASP A 62 5.18 -11.75 3.39
N VAL A 63 4.46 -12.81 3.73
CA VAL A 63 3.07 -12.76 4.21
C VAL A 63 2.91 -11.87 5.45
N ASN A 64 3.86 -11.91 6.37
CA ASN A 64 3.80 -11.11 7.59
C ASN A 64 3.98 -9.61 7.29
N ASN A 65 4.95 -9.27 6.46
CA ASN A 65 5.20 -7.90 6.04
C ASN A 65 4.04 -7.33 5.20
N ARG A 66 3.39 -8.15 4.35
CA ARG A 66 2.17 -7.76 3.63
C ARG A 66 1.04 -7.40 4.60
N LYS A 67 0.83 -8.18 5.66
CA LYS A 67 -0.18 -7.89 6.67
C LYS A 67 0.10 -6.59 7.43
N ILE A 68 1.36 -6.35 7.81
CA ILE A 68 1.79 -5.09 8.42
C ILE A 68 1.49 -3.92 7.48
N LEU A 69 1.86 -4.06 6.20
CA LEU A 69 1.62 -3.06 5.17
C LEU A 69 0.13 -2.76 4.98
N SER A 70 -0.72 -3.79 4.85
CA SER A 70 -2.18 -3.63 4.72
C SER A 70 -2.76 -2.83 5.89
N ASN A 71 -2.38 -3.17 7.11
CA ASN A 71 -2.85 -2.45 8.30
C ASN A 71 -2.38 -0.98 8.32
N ALA A 72 -1.14 -0.73 7.92
CA ALA A 72 -0.57 0.62 7.86
C ALA A 72 -1.28 1.48 6.79
N ILE A 73 -1.54 0.93 5.60
CA ILE A 73 -2.28 1.61 4.53
C ILE A 73 -3.70 1.95 4.99
N ARG A 74 -4.45 1.00 5.55
CA ARG A 74 -5.82 1.23 6.04
C ARG A 74 -5.88 2.29 7.15
N LYS A 75 -4.89 2.35 8.01
CA LYS A 75 -4.80 3.41 9.03
C LYS A 75 -4.44 4.75 8.40
N ALA A 76 -3.51 4.78 7.44
CA ALA A 76 -3.12 6.00 6.74
C ALA A 76 -4.27 6.61 5.93
N ALA A 77 -5.15 5.77 5.36
CA ALA A 77 -6.31 6.20 4.58
C ALA A 77 -7.37 6.97 5.39
N LYS A 78 -7.31 6.90 6.72
CA LYS A 78 -8.23 7.69 7.55
C LYS A 78 -7.92 9.18 7.43
N GLY A 79 -8.75 9.90 6.66
CA GLY A 79 -8.63 11.33 6.42
C GLY A 79 -7.59 11.74 5.37
N ARG A 80 -7.12 10.78 4.55
CA ARG A 80 -6.19 11.02 3.43
C ARG A 80 -6.60 10.21 2.21
N ILE A 81 -6.09 10.59 1.06
CA ILE A 81 -6.17 9.78 -0.16
C ILE A 81 -4.91 8.91 -0.21
N VAL A 82 -5.10 7.59 -0.32
CA VAL A 82 -4.00 6.66 -0.56
C VAL A 82 -4.27 5.93 -1.86
N LEU A 83 -3.49 6.25 -2.88
CA LEU A 83 -3.53 5.57 -4.17
C LEU A 83 -2.50 4.46 -4.17
N VAL A 84 -2.95 3.23 -4.39
CA VAL A 84 -2.08 2.05 -4.43
C VAL A 84 -2.14 1.41 -5.79
N VAL A 85 -1.00 1.25 -6.44
CA VAL A 85 -0.86 0.42 -7.64
C VAL A 85 -0.46 -0.98 -7.19
N ALA A 86 -1.25 -1.98 -7.54
CA ALA A 86 -1.02 -3.38 -7.18
C ALA A 86 -1.51 -4.31 -8.29
N HIS A 87 -0.82 -5.41 -8.47
CA HIS A 87 -1.23 -6.51 -9.35
C HIS A 87 -1.77 -7.73 -8.57
N ASP A 88 -1.65 -7.71 -7.25
CA ASP A 88 -2.17 -8.74 -6.33
C ASP A 88 -3.60 -8.37 -5.95
N LEU A 89 -4.59 -9.06 -6.55
CA LEU A 89 -6.01 -8.80 -6.34
C LEU A 89 -6.46 -9.10 -4.90
N THR A 90 -5.89 -10.13 -4.27
CA THR A 90 -6.14 -10.45 -2.86
C THR A 90 -5.71 -9.29 -1.97
N PHE A 91 -4.51 -8.76 -2.20
CA PHE A 91 -4.03 -7.60 -1.44
C PHE A 91 -4.90 -6.37 -1.70
N ALA A 92 -5.24 -6.08 -2.97
CA ALA A 92 -6.08 -4.95 -3.33
C ALA A 92 -7.45 -5.02 -2.64
N SER A 93 -8.11 -6.20 -2.63
CA SER A 93 -9.40 -6.41 -1.97
C SER A 93 -9.37 -6.14 -0.47
N GLN A 94 -8.23 -6.38 0.16
CA GLN A 94 -8.07 -6.20 1.61
C GLN A 94 -7.90 -4.73 2.03
N ILE A 95 -7.39 -3.86 1.14
CA ILE A 95 -7.01 -2.50 1.51
C ILE A 95 -7.86 -1.40 0.87
N ALA A 96 -8.43 -1.64 -0.30
CA ALA A 96 -9.11 -0.63 -1.08
C ALA A 96 -10.54 -0.38 -0.59
N ASP A 97 -10.98 0.87 -0.62
CA ASP A 97 -12.39 1.24 -0.55
C ASP A 97 -13.00 1.23 -1.96
N CYS A 98 -12.22 1.67 -2.96
CA CYS A 98 -12.59 1.69 -4.36
C CYS A 98 -11.45 1.14 -5.22
N LEU A 99 -11.79 0.57 -6.38
CA LEU A 99 -10.86 0.05 -7.36
C LEU A 99 -11.07 0.69 -8.73
N VAL A 100 -9.99 0.77 -9.47
CA VAL A 100 -10.00 1.12 -10.88
C VAL A 100 -9.00 0.21 -11.60
N PHE A 101 -9.41 -0.34 -12.73
CA PHE A 101 -8.50 -1.15 -13.57
C PHE A 101 -7.92 -0.29 -14.69
N MET A 102 -6.72 -0.64 -15.11
CA MET A 102 -6.06 0.00 -16.27
C MET A 102 -5.85 -1.06 -17.35
N LYS A 103 -6.41 -0.82 -18.55
CA LYS A 103 -6.20 -1.65 -19.72
C LYS A 103 -5.86 -0.76 -20.92
N ASP A 104 -4.82 -1.09 -21.67
CA ASP A 104 -4.37 -0.38 -22.88
C ASP A 104 -4.17 1.14 -22.67
N GLY A 105 -3.67 1.51 -21.49
CA GLY A 105 -3.45 2.90 -21.11
C GLY A 105 -4.71 3.67 -20.70
N CYS A 106 -5.87 3.01 -20.67
CA CYS A 106 -7.14 3.59 -20.26
C CYS A 106 -7.56 3.08 -18.89
N LEU A 107 -8.14 3.97 -18.07
CA LEU A 107 -8.75 3.60 -16.78
C LEU A 107 -10.21 3.21 -17.01
N THR A 108 -10.67 2.20 -16.26
CA THR A 108 -12.09 1.86 -16.16
C THR A 108 -12.83 2.86 -15.29
N GLU A 109 -14.15 2.72 -15.18
CA GLU A 109 -14.91 3.41 -14.15
C GLU A 109 -14.47 2.95 -12.75
N ILE A 110 -14.57 3.85 -11.77
CA ILE A 110 -14.28 3.55 -10.37
C ILE A 110 -15.38 2.63 -9.84
N GLN A 111 -14.96 1.51 -9.24
CA GLN A 111 -15.84 0.52 -8.63
C GLN A 111 -15.65 0.51 -7.12
N GLU A 112 -16.74 0.41 -6.35
CA GLU A 112 -16.64 0.13 -4.92
C GLU A 112 -16.09 -1.29 -4.69
N ASN A 113 -15.33 -1.47 -3.61
CA ASN A 113 -14.80 -2.77 -3.25
C ASN A 113 -15.93 -3.68 -2.75
N SER A 114 -16.28 -4.67 -3.55
CA SER A 114 -17.30 -5.69 -3.25
C SER A 114 -16.72 -7.04 -2.76
N GLY A 115 -15.42 -7.08 -2.54
CA GLY A 115 -14.70 -8.27 -2.09
C GLY A 115 -13.94 -8.99 -3.19
N GLU A 116 -13.05 -9.89 -2.79
CA GLU A 116 -12.12 -10.57 -3.70
C GLU A 116 -12.79 -11.34 -4.85
N PRO A 117 -13.86 -12.13 -4.64
CA PRO A 117 -14.48 -12.90 -5.73
C PRO A 117 -15.04 -12.02 -6.84
N GLU A 118 -15.63 -10.89 -6.51
CA GLU A 118 -16.18 -9.94 -7.47
C GLU A 118 -15.07 -9.19 -8.22
N ILE A 119 -13.98 -8.85 -7.54
CA ILE A 119 -12.80 -8.21 -8.13
C ILE A 119 -12.12 -9.15 -9.13
N GLU A 120 -11.94 -10.42 -8.77
CA GLU A 120 -11.40 -11.43 -9.69
C GLU A 120 -12.26 -11.58 -10.93
N LYS A 121 -13.57 -11.65 -10.77
CA LYS A 121 -14.51 -11.72 -11.89
C LYS A 121 -14.43 -10.50 -12.81
N MET A 122 -14.35 -9.30 -12.25
CA MET A 122 -14.17 -8.07 -13.02
C MET A 122 -12.84 -8.09 -13.77
N TYR A 123 -11.77 -8.52 -13.12
CA TYR A 123 -10.45 -8.66 -13.73
C TYR A 123 -10.49 -9.64 -14.90
N GLU A 124 -11.07 -10.82 -14.72
CA GLU A 124 -11.24 -11.81 -15.77
C GLU A 124 -12.04 -11.27 -16.94
N GLN A 125 -13.16 -10.60 -16.71
CA GLN A 125 -13.97 -9.99 -17.77
C GLN A 125 -13.20 -8.96 -18.58
N LEU A 126 -12.36 -8.15 -17.94
CA LEU A 126 -11.58 -7.12 -18.63
C LEU A 126 -10.41 -7.71 -19.45
N TYR A 127 -9.79 -8.78 -18.98
CA TYR A 127 -8.53 -9.28 -19.56
C TYR A 127 -8.66 -10.62 -20.30
N SER A 128 -9.79 -11.37 -20.16
CA SER A 128 -10.01 -12.66 -20.82
C SER A 128 -10.33 -12.54 -22.34
N GLU A 129 -10.66 -11.37 -22.85
CA GLU A 129 -10.97 -11.17 -24.29
C GLU A 129 -9.74 -11.24 -25.22
N GLU A 130 -8.53 -11.41 -24.71
CA GLU A 130 -7.31 -11.50 -25.51
C GLU A 130 -6.92 -12.93 -25.96
N GLY A 131 -7.69 -13.96 -25.60
CA GLY A 131 -7.46 -15.36 -25.98
C GLY A 131 -8.03 -15.81 -27.34
N GLY A 132 -8.59 -14.92 -28.12
CA GLY A 132 -9.31 -15.24 -29.36
C GLY A 132 -8.86 -14.45 -30.59
N ARG A 133 -7.58 -14.56 -30.97
CA ARG A 133 -7.13 -14.32 -32.35
C ARG A 133 -5.95 -15.20 -32.71
#